data_ecd9a0e392506cae08787928e76d00cf
#
_entry.id   ecd9a0e392506cae08787928e76d00cf
#
_cell.length_a   1.000
_cell.length_b   1.000
_cell.length_c   1.000
_cell.angle_alpha   90.00
_cell.angle_beta   90.00
_cell.angle_gamma   90.00
#
_symmetry.space_group_name_H-M   'P 1'
#
loop_
_entity.id
_entity.type
_entity.pdbx_description
1 polymer ?
#
loop_
_entity_poly.entity_id
_entity_poly.type
_entity_poly.pdbx_seq_one_letter_code
_entity_poly.pdbx_strand_id
1 'polypeptide(L)'
;MRFLFYDSVTHIEKGVSITGVKSFSLTEEFLRGHYTKKALVPGVLLIEAMAQLLGWLIIYSHDFRLSTFLALAEDAVVAPDLRPGFSAEIHAELLSTSKRDSLGKVRMSVGGKEIARVNRIIYGHVAGARPEDLRKLFGYYSGQSGAVR
;
A
#
# COMPACT_ATOMS: atom_id res chain seq x y z
N MET A 1 -6.38 10.80 12.97
CA MET A 1 -6.12 9.56 12.21
C MET A 1 -4.70 9.59 11.68
N ARG A 2 -3.97 8.49 11.80
CA ARG A 2 -2.65 8.36 11.16
C ARG A 2 -2.86 7.91 9.72
N PHE A 3 -2.26 8.63 8.78
CA PHE A 3 -2.39 8.31 7.34
C PHE A 3 -1.44 7.16 6.94
N LEU A 4 -1.71 5.99 7.47
CA LEU A 4 -0.99 4.76 7.21
C LEU A 4 -2.00 3.62 7.05
N PHE A 5 -2.04 3.00 5.87
CA PHE A 5 -3.07 2.04 5.48
C PHE A 5 -2.55 0.63 5.22
N TYR A 6 -1.42 0.26 5.84
CA TYR A 6 -1.01 -1.15 6.01
C TYR A 6 -0.57 -1.35 7.47
N ASP A 7 -0.66 -2.57 7.96
CA ASP A 7 -0.34 -2.90 9.36
C ASP A 7 1.01 -3.60 9.48
N SER A 8 1.40 -4.37 8.47
CA SER A 8 2.70 -5.04 8.42
C SER A 8 3.07 -5.42 7.00
N VAL A 9 4.37 -5.66 6.80
CA VAL A 9 4.94 -6.28 5.61
C VAL A 9 5.34 -7.71 5.97
N THR A 10 4.84 -8.69 5.24
CA THR A 10 5.10 -10.12 5.48
C THR A 10 6.19 -10.66 4.58
N HIS A 11 6.35 -10.08 3.39
CA HIS A 11 7.39 -10.46 2.44
C HIS A 11 7.78 -9.26 1.58
N ILE A 12 9.06 -9.14 1.25
CA ILE A 12 9.57 -8.15 0.31
C ILE A 12 10.75 -8.73 -0.48
N GLU A 13 10.70 -8.57 -1.80
CA GLU A 13 11.77 -8.89 -2.72
C GLU A 13 12.13 -7.65 -3.54
N LYS A 14 13.36 -7.17 -3.34
CA LYS A 14 13.86 -5.92 -3.95
C LYS A 14 13.70 -5.93 -5.46
N GLY A 15 13.05 -4.92 -6.00
CA GLY A 15 12.83 -4.77 -7.43
C GLY A 15 11.74 -5.66 -8.01
N VAL A 16 11.08 -6.48 -7.22
CA VAL A 16 10.13 -7.50 -7.68
C VAL A 16 8.75 -7.34 -7.04
N SER A 17 8.62 -7.62 -5.75
CA SER A 17 7.32 -7.66 -5.10
C SER A 17 7.36 -7.35 -3.61
N ILE A 18 6.20 -6.99 -3.07
CA ILE A 18 5.97 -6.82 -1.65
C ILE A 18 4.60 -7.39 -1.28
N THR A 19 4.52 -8.04 -0.14
CA THR A 19 3.27 -8.52 0.43
C THR A 19 3.12 -7.95 1.83
N GLY A 20 1.93 -7.48 2.15
CA GLY A 20 1.61 -6.95 3.46
C GLY A 20 0.16 -7.23 3.85
N VAL A 21 -0.20 -6.80 5.04
CA VAL A 21 -1.52 -7.02 5.63
C VAL A 21 -2.12 -5.68 6.04
N LYS A 22 -3.41 -5.52 5.82
CA LYS A 22 -4.25 -4.45 6.38
C LYS A 22 -5.51 -5.04 6.98
N SER A 23 -5.75 -4.72 8.25
CA SER A 23 -7.00 -5.04 8.94
C SER A 23 -7.93 -3.84 8.94
N PHE A 24 -9.19 -4.06 8.60
CA PHE A 24 -10.25 -3.05 8.62
C PHE A 24 -11.24 -3.39 9.73
N SER A 25 -11.12 -2.66 10.84
CA SER A 25 -11.97 -2.83 12.03
C SER A 25 -13.24 -1.98 11.95
N LEU A 26 -14.29 -2.40 12.68
CA LEU A 26 -15.48 -1.57 12.87
C LEU A 26 -15.21 -0.28 13.68
N THR A 27 -14.07 -0.20 14.35
CA THR A 27 -13.68 0.96 15.15
C THR A 27 -12.80 1.96 14.36
N GLU A 28 -12.62 1.76 13.07
CA GLU A 28 -11.86 2.70 12.22
C GLU A 28 -12.50 4.09 12.24
N GLU A 29 -11.68 5.10 12.41
CA GLU A 29 -12.13 6.49 12.56
C GLU A 29 -12.86 7.02 11.32
N PHE A 30 -12.46 6.60 10.12
CA PHE A 30 -13.11 7.02 8.89
C PHE A 30 -14.57 6.54 8.77
N LEU A 31 -14.99 5.55 9.56
CA LEU A 31 -16.38 5.07 9.56
C LEU A 31 -17.35 5.99 10.29
N ARG A 32 -16.86 6.96 11.07
CA ARG A 32 -17.71 7.84 11.90
C ARG A 32 -18.67 8.70 11.08
N GLY A 33 -18.29 9.14 9.91
CA GLY A 33 -19.08 10.02 9.08
C GLY A 33 -19.41 9.45 7.70
N HIS A 34 -18.97 8.23 7.42
CA HIS A 34 -19.10 7.63 6.10
C HIS A 34 -20.14 6.50 6.14
N TYR A 35 -21.24 6.68 5.38
CA TYR A 35 -22.41 5.83 5.41
C TYR A 35 -23.06 5.72 6.79
N THR A 36 -23.78 6.77 7.19
CA THR A 36 -24.36 6.94 8.54
C THR A 36 -25.26 5.77 9.04
N LYS A 37 -25.84 4.99 8.12
CA LYS A 37 -26.71 3.86 8.46
C LYS A 37 -26.07 2.48 8.32
N LYS A 38 -24.95 2.39 7.65
CA LYS A 38 -24.27 1.11 7.36
C LYS A 38 -22.76 1.34 7.27
N ALA A 39 -22.01 0.67 8.12
CA ALA A 39 -20.54 0.74 8.07
C ALA A 39 -20.03 -0.01 6.82
N LEU A 40 -19.39 0.69 5.92
CA LEU A 40 -18.77 0.15 4.71
C LEU A 40 -17.35 0.70 4.58
N VAL A 41 -16.43 -0.14 4.14
CA VAL A 41 -15.07 0.32 3.82
C VAL A 41 -15.09 1.07 2.48
N PRO A 42 -14.71 2.36 2.47
CA PRO A 42 -14.65 3.12 1.22
C PRO A 42 -13.61 2.52 0.26
N GLY A 43 -14.00 2.28 -1.00
CA GLY A 43 -13.11 1.69 -2.00
C GLY A 43 -11.82 2.46 -2.22
N VAL A 44 -11.86 3.79 -2.10
CA VAL A 44 -10.67 4.62 -2.22
C VAL A 44 -9.61 4.33 -1.16
N LEU A 45 -10.01 3.87 0.03
CA LEU A 45 -9.07 3.49 1.08
C LEU A 45 -8.38 2.15 0.80
N LEU A 46 -9.04 1.25 0.06
CA LEU A 46 -8.39 0.02 -0.42
C LEU A 46 -7.33 0.36 -1.47
N ILE A 47 -7.66 1.28 -2.40
CA ILE A 47 -6.71 1.76 -3.40
C ILE A 47 -5.51 2.44 -2.72
N GLU A 48 -5.76 3.28 -1.72
CA GLU A 48 -4.69 3.94 -0.95
C GLU A 48 -3.80 2.93 -0.22
N ALA A 49 -4.38 1.93 0.45
CA ALA A 49 -3.61 0.89 1.13
C ALA A 49 -2.69 0.12 0.15
N MET A 50 -3.24 -0.25 -1.00
CA MET A 50 -2.49 -0.90 -2.09
C MET A 50 -1.39 0.01 -2.64
N ALA A 51 -1.70 1.28 -2.87
CA ALA A 51 -0.75 2.26 -3.38
C ALA A 51 0.40 2.51 -2.39
N GLN A 52 0.12 2.65 -1.10
CA GLN A 52 1.17 2.84 -0.09
C GLN A 52 2.16 1.69 -0.06
N LEU A 53 1.67 0.45 -0.15
CA LEU A 53 2.55 -0.71 -0.12
C LEU A 53 3.46 -0.78 -1.35
N LEU A 54 2.92 -0.52 -2.55
CA LEU A 54 3.73 -0.43 -3.77
C LEU A 54 4.73 0.72 -3.70
N GLY A 55 4.35 1.87 -3.16
CA GLY A 55 5.25 3.00 -2.94
C GLY A 55 6.46 2.62 -2.09
N TRP A 56 6.26 1.85 -1.02
CA TRP A 56 7.36 1.35 -0.20
C TRP A 56 8.25 0.33 -0.91
N LEU A 57 7.70 -0.53 -1.76
CA LEU A 57 8.51 -1.41 -2.60
C LEU A 57 9.44 -0.61 -3.52
N ILE A 58 8.92 0.46 -4.13
CA ILE A 58 9.72 1.34 -5.00
C ILE A 58 10.84 2.01 -4.19
N ILE A 59 10.52 2.62 -3.06
CA ILE A 59 11.49 3.28 -2.16
C ILE A 59 12.58 2.29 -1.70
N TYR A 60 12.17 1.10 -1.26
CA TYR A 60 13.08 0.01 -0.87
C TYR A 60 13.97 -0.42 -2.02
N SER A 61 13.41 -0.55 -3.23
CA SER A 61 14.14 -0.99 -4.43
C SER A 61 15.21 0.03 -4.88
N HIS A 62 15.02 1.29 -4.53
CA HIS A 62 15.97 2.39 -4.77
C HIS A 62 16.84 2.74 -3.54
N ASP A 63 17.01 1.81 -2.59
CA ASP A 63 17.86 1.98 -1.40
C ASP A 63 17.48 3.19 -0.55
N PHE A 64 16.19 3.54 -0.51
CA PHE A 64 15.65 4.69 0.23
C PHE A 64 16.22 6.05 -0.19
N ARG A 65 16.75 6.16 -1.42
CA ARG A 65 17.37 7.40 -1.92
C ARG A 65 16.39 8.36 -2.57
N LEU A 66 15.14 7.95 -2.72
CA LEU A 66 14.07 8.76 -3.29
C LEU A 66 12.77 8.56 -2.52
N SER A 67 11.87 9.50 -2.69
CA SER A 67 10.46 9.36 -2.30
C SER A 67 9.60 9.20 -3.54
N THR A 68 8.34 8.85 -3.36
CA THR A 68 7.40 8.62 -4.46
C THR A 68 6.11 9.39 -4.26
N PHE A 69 5.46 9.74 -5.35
CA PHE A 69 4.08 10.20 -5.35
C PHE A 69 3.27 9.44 -6.39
N LEU A 70 2.03 9.15 -6.06
CA LEU A 70 1.09 8.52 -6.98
C LEU A 70 0.72 9.50 -8.10
N ALA A 71 1.10 9.19 -9.33
CA ALA A 71 0.80 10.02 -10.49
C ALA A 71 -0.46 9.55 -11.24
N LEU A 72 -0.67 8.24 -11.31
CA LEU A 72 -1.78 7.65 -12.05
C LEU A 72 -2.17 6.30 -11.47
N ALA A 73 -3.47 6.06 -11.38
CA ALA A 73 -4.04 4.74 -11.13
C ALA A 73 -5.12 4.45 -12.17
N GLU A 74 -4.97 3.38 -12.91
CA GLU A 74 -5.89 2.97 -13.98
C GLU A 74 -6.32 1.51 -13.80
N ASP A 75 -7.47 1.20 -14.37
CA ASP A 75 -8.06 -0.13 -14.30
C ASP A 75 -8.17 -0.62 -12.86
N ALA A 76 -8.79 0.21 -12.02
CA ALA A 76 -9.05 -0.09 -10.63
C ALA A 76 -10.43 -0.72 -10.47
N VAL A 77 -10.49 -1.86 -9.79
CA VAL A 77 -11.74 -2.55 -9.45
C VAL A 77 -11.75 -2.82 -7.96
N VAL A 78 -12.88 -2.52 -7.33
CA VAL A 78 -13.10 -2.71 -5.90
C VAL A 78 -14.43 -3.43 -5.71
N ALA A 79 -14.46 -4.45 -4.86
CA ALA A 79 -15.69 -5.13 -4.50
C ALA A 79 -16.65 -4.14 -3.80
N PRO A 80 -17.92 -4.14 -4.16
CA PRO A 80 -18.91 -3.31 -3.49
C PRO A 80 -19.23 -3.84 -2.09
N ASP A 81 -19.83 -2.99 -1.27
CA ASP A 81 -20.46 -3.37 0.01
C ASP A 81 -19.55 -4.13 1.01
N LEU A 82 -18.28 -3.77 1.08
CA LEU A 82 -17.34 -4.38 2.02
C LEU A 82 -17.63 -3.94 3.46
N ARG A 83 -18.23 -4.82 4.24
CA ARG A 83 -18.42 -4.62 5.68
C ARG A 83 -17.07 -4.75 6.40
N PRO A 84 -16.70 -3.79 7.28
CA PRO A 84 -15.50 -3.91 8.12
C PRO A 84 -15.54 -5.16 9.02
N GLY A 85 -14.38 -5.56 9.52
CA GLY A 85 -14.19 -6.75 10.36
C GLY A 85 -13.45 -7.86 9.61
N PHE A 86 -12.50 -7.48 8.75
CA PHE A 86 -11.65 -8.43 8.02
C PHE A 86 -10.20 -7.97 8.00
N SER A 87 -9.31 -8.93 7.77
CA SER A 87 -7.91 -8.69 7.43
C SER A 87 -7.67 -9.08 5.98
N ALA A 88 -7.08 -8.18 5.22
CA ALA A 88 -6.75 -8.38 3.81
C ALA A 88 -5.24 -8.53 3.62
N GLU A 89 -4.85 -9.41 2.72
CA GLU A 89 -3.51 -9.49 2.17
C GLU A 89 -3.39 -8.58 0.95
N ILE A 90 -2.33 -7.78 0.90
CA ILE A 90 -2.01 -6.91 -0.22
C ILE A 90 -0.75 -7.45 -0.88
N HIS A 91 -0.81 -7.69 -2.19
CA HIS A 91 0.34 -8.11 -2.98
C HIS A 91 0.60 -7.12 -4.11
N ALA A 92 1.77 -6.49 -4.11
CA ALA A 92 2.19 -5.53 -5.10
C ALA A 92 3.40 -6.05 -5.90
N GLU A 93 3.38 -5.80 -7.20
CA GLU A 93 4.46 -6.16 -8.12
C GLU A 93 4.99 -4.91 -8.82
N LEU A 94 6.31 -4.78 -8.84
CA LEU A 94 7.01 -3.75 -9.60
C LEU A 94 7.28 -4.27 -11.02
N LEU A 95 6.64 -3.66 -12.02
CA LEU A 95 6.73 -4.09 -13.41
C LEU A 95 7.91 -3.43 -14.13
N SER A 96 8.16 -2.15 -13.86
CA SER A 96 9.32 -1.43 -14.36
C SER A 96 9.67 -0.26 -13.45
N THR A 97 10.91 0.13 -13.43
CA THR A 97 11.38 1.31 -12.69
C THR A 97 12.53 1.99 -13.42
N SER A 98 12.56 3.29 -13.35
CA SER A 98 13.60 4.15 -13.92
C SER A 98 14.14 5.11 -12.87
N LYS A 99 14.89 6.12 -13.29
CA LYS A 99 15.30 7.21 -12.38
C LYS A 99 14.16 8.21 -12.10
N ARG A 100 13.11 8.25 -12.93
CA ARG A 100 12.05 9.26 -12.87
C ARG A 100 10.71 8.72 -12.41
N ASP A 101 10.42 7.47 -12.71
CA ASP A 101 9.12 6.87 -12.54
C ASP A 101 9.19 5.36 -12.32
N SER A 102 8.10 4.81 -11.85
CA SER A 102 7.88 3.38 -11.70
C SER A 102 6.48 3.01 -12.09
N LEU A 103 6.34 1.81 -12.64
CA LEU A 103 5.08 1.18 -13.00
C LEU A 103 4.91 -0.10 -12.21
N GLY A 104 3.74 -0.29 -11.63
CA GLY A 104 3.39 -1.52 -10.93
C GLY A 104 1.92 -1.87 -11.02
N LYS A 105 1.58 -2.99 -10.41
CA LYS A 105 0.21 -3.46 -10.21
C LYS A 105 0.04 -4.01 -8.80
N VAL A 106 -1.18 -3.95 -8.28
CA VAL A 106 -1.47 -4.39 -6.92
C VAL A 106 -2.82 -5.09 -6.88
N ARG A 107 -2.93 -6.12 -6.04
CA ARG A 107 -4.18 -6.77 -5.69
C ARG A 107 -4.33 -6.89 -4.18
N MET A 108 -5.56 -6.98 -3.73
CA MET A 108 -5.93 -7.19 -2.33
C MET A 108 -6.91 -8.34 -2.23
N SER A 109 -6.69 -9.25 -1.29
CA SER A 109 -7.52 -10.44 -1.10
C SER A 109 -7.84 -10.71 0.36
N VAL A 110 -8.97 -11.36 0.61
CA VAL A 110 -9.39 -11.85 1.93
C VAL A 110 -9.67 -13.34 1.79
N GLY A 111 -8.96 -14.16 2.56
CA GLY A 111 -9.12 -15.61 2.48
C GLY A 111 -8.89 -16.18 1.08
N GLY A 112 -7.97 -15.62 0.33
CA GLY A 112 -7.66 -16.02 -1.05
C GLY A 112 -8.61 -15.47 -2.13
N LYS A 113 -9.70 -14.77 -1.74
CA LYS A 113 -10.62 -14.13 -2.68
C LYS A 113 -10.22 -12.68 -2.93
N GLU A 114 -10.00 -12.31 -4.19
CA GLU A 114 -9.70 -10.93 -4.55
C GLU A 114 -10.90 -10.01 -4.25
N ILE A 115 -10.62 -8.91 -3.54
CA ILE A 115 -11.60 -7.86 -3.21
C ILE A 115 -11.30 -6.53 -3.87
N ALA A 116 -10.06 -6.31 -4.31
CA ALA A 116 -9.66 -5.12 -5.04
C ALA A 116 -8.40 -5.38 -5.85
N ARG A 117 -8.25 -4.65 -6.95
CA ARG A 117 -7.01 -4.60 -7.73
C ARG A 117 -6.87 -3.26 -8.44
N VAL A 118 -5.63 -2.90 -8.72
CA VAL A 118 -5.28 -1.83 -9.65
C VAL A 118 -4.23 -2.40 -10.61
N ASN A 119 -4.58 -2.52 -11.88
CA ASN A 119 -3.74 -3.19 -12.86
C ASN A 119 -2.61 -2.30 -13.37
N ARG A 120 -2.74 -0.98 -13.24
CA ARG A 120 -1.72 -0.03 -13.66
C ARG A 120 -1.61 1.14 -12.70
N ILE A 121 -0.48 1.21 -12.00
CA ILE A 121 -0.15 2.33 -11.12
C ILE A 121 1.19 2.91 -11.55
N ILE A 122 1.23 4.22 -11.75
CA ILE A 122 2.46 4.96 -12.06
C ILE A 122 2.79 5.88 -10.90
N TYR A 123 4.05 5.81 -10.46
CA TYR A 123 4.64 6.70 -9.47
C TYR A 123 5.68 7.60 -10.11
N GLY A 124 5.63 8.90 -9.80
CA GLY A 124 6.74 9.80 -10.02
C GLY A 124 7.73 9.71 -8.85
N HIS A 125 9.00 9.93 -9.13
CA HIS A 125 10.07 9.94 -8.15
C HIS A 125 10.43 11.36 -7.74
N VAL A 126 10.70 11.55 -6.44
CA VAL A 126 11.14 12.82 -5.86
C VAL A 126 12.49 12.62 -5.19
N ALA A 127 13.48 13.39 -5.61
CA ALA A 127 14.80 13.41 -4.99
C ALA A 127 14.79 14.23 -3.68
N GLY A 128 15.82 14.07 -2.85
CA GLY A 128 16.03 14.87 -1.65
C GLY A 128 15.52 14.27 -0.35
N ALA A 129 14.90 13.09 -0.38
CA ALA A 129 14.59 12.36 0.83
C ALA A 129 15.88 11.88 1.53
N ARG A 130 15.89 11.92 2.86
CA ARG A 130 16.99 11.38 3.65
C ARG A 130 16.82 9.86 3.82
N PRO A 131 17.71 9.02 3.30
CA PRO A 131 17.58 7.56 3.34
C PRO A 131 17.40 7.01 4.75
N GLU A 132 18.09 7.58 5.73
CA GLU A 132 18.02 7.16 7.14
C GLU A 132 16.63 7.33 7.74
N ASP A 133 15.96 8.44 7.43
CA ASP A 133 14.62 8.71 7.94
C ASP A 133 13.60 7.76 7.31
N LEU A 134 13.70 7.52 6.01
CA LEU A 134 12.83 6.57 5.31
C LEU A 134 13.04 5.13 5.79
N ARG A 135 14.30 4.73 6.04
CA ARG A 135 14.60 3.39 6.60
C ARG A 135 14.01 3.20 7.98
N LYS A 136 14.14 4.17 8.86
CA LYS A 136 13.56 4.13 10.22
C LYS A 136 12.05 4.02 10.15
N LEU A 137 11.43 4.85 9.32
CA LEU A 137 9.98 4.87 9.13
C LEU A 137 9.47 3.52 8.61
N PHE A 138 10.07 3.01 7.54
CA PHE A 138 9.72 1.71 6.98
C PHE A 138 9.98 0.57 7.97
N GLY A 139 11.14 0.54 8.62
CA GLY A 139 11.48 -0.51 9.59
C GLY A 139 10.49 -0.58 10.75
N TYR A 140 10.07 0.56 11.26
CA TYR A 140 9.10 0.62 12.35
C TYR A 140 7.70 0.15 11.91
N TYR A 141 7.18 0.74 10.83
CA TYR A 141 5.79 0.50 10.41
C TYR A 141 5.60 -0.79 9.62
N SER A 142 6.61 -1.31 8.98
CA SER A 142 6.52 -2.60 8.28
C SER A 142 6.63 -3.82 9.21
N GLY A 143 7.13 -3.63 10.44
CA GLY A 143 7.49 -4.72 11.32
C GLY A 143 8.79 -5.44 10.91
N GLN A 144 9.53 -4.88 9.93
CA GLN A 144 10.77 -5.46 9.35
C GLN A 144 12.04 -4.80 9.91
N SER A 145 12.04 -4.38 11.15
CA SER A 145 13.15 -3.65 11.77
C SER A 145 14.51 -4.37 11.70
N GLY A 146 14.52 -5.69 11.51
CA GLY A 146 15.75 -6.48 11.32
C GLY A 146 16.24 -6.57 9.87
N ALA A 147 15.39 -6.34 8.88
CA ALA A 147 15.71 -6.50 7.45
C ALA A 147 16.25 -5.22 6.79
N VAL A 148 16.28 -4.10 7.51
CA VAL A 148 16.58 -2.75 7.00
C VAL A 148 17.89 -2.21 7.56
N ARG A 149 18.77 -3.10 8.02
CA ARG A 149 20.14 -2.74 8.47
C ARG A 149 21.12 -2.61 7.31
#